data_570076c3dc3adedb9531c209a6701be8
#
_entry.id   570076c3dc3adedb9531c209a6701be8
#
_cell.length_a   1.000
_cell.length_b   1.000
_cell.length_c   1.000
_cell.angle_alpha   90.00
_cell.angle_beta   90.00
_cell.angle_gamma   90.00
#
_symmetry.space_group_name_H-M   'P 1'
#
loop_
_entity.id
_entity.type
_entity.pdbx_description
1 polymer ?
#
loop_
_entity_poly.entity_id
_entity_poly.type
_entity_poly.pdbx_seq_one_letter_code
_entity_poly.pdbx_strand_id
1 'polypeptide(L)'
;MKDSNTKLRNSCDTWILPAMVFASFGLLVLVGFASFGLSPRADATNTPTPDPALTGHFGRMFHLPPFAPPTDAVRDALMQLGQPGGIMDANDDLAAGPVALITDPNLSLINRNNPTDTAGVTFLGQFIDHDMTFDQRSRLGFPTQPIITQNARTCFFDLDSVYAGGPSGNPELFDPSDPIKFLVESGGQFEDLPRDPINHVAIIGDPRNDENMMIAGLHAAFLLFHNHAVNFIRTEYPGIPDNDAYLMARRLTVWHYEWIILHEFLPHVVPQSVIDDVLTNGRHFYNPLHNQAFIPVEFQITYRFGHSMVRPSYRANLHGDNGAPFFGMIFDPAGEGSPDPVDLRGGARAPRRFIGWQTFFDFGGAYSADVRPNKRIDTIVSTPLFHLPLGTIFNGMPPDSLMQRNLLRCLTWQLPSGQRIAQEMGIPSLSNAELAELQPIRSSFVSATPLFYYILKEAQLREDGLRLGPVGARIVTEVFIGLLQLDPDSYVSVQPGWLPTLPTHDGSPQSFRMIDFLTFAGVDPTSRGQ
;
A
#
# COMPACT_ATOMS: atom_id res chain seq x y z
N MET A 1 -74.15 21.31 -23.49
CA MET A 1 -73.98 22.77 -23.40
C MET A 1 -72.53 23.10 -23.22
N LYS A 2 -72.00 23.73 -24.25
CA LYS A 2 -70.76 24.55 -24.34
C LYS A 2 -69.47 23.91 -23.85
N ASP A 3 -68.63 23.44 -24.73
CA ASP A 3 -67.62 24.10 -25.60
C ASP A 3 -66.56 24.88 -24.80
N SER A 4 -65.33 24.45 -24.87
CA SER A 4 -64.34 25.13 -25.72
C SER A 4 -62.94 24.48 -25.62
N ASN A 5 -62.47 24.15 -26.82
CA ASN A 5 -61.05 23.86 -27.18
C ASN A 5 -60.07 24.90 -26.68
N THR A 6 -58.83 24.51 -26.38
CA THR A 6 -57.66 25.21 -26.95
C THR A 6 -56.36 24.36 -26.84
N LYS A 7 -55.87 23.93 -27.99
CA LYS A 7 -54.52 23.91 -28.56
C LYS A 7 -53.32 23.43 -27.73
N LEU A 8 -52.82 22.30 -28.18
CA LEU A 8 -51.40 21.89 -28.19
C LEU A 8 -50.43 23.04 -28.58
N ARG A 9 -49.37 23.18 -27.83
CA ARG A 9 -48.09 23.66 -28.36
C ARG A 9 -46.97 22.77 -27.88
N ASN A 10 -46.34 22.08 -28.88
CA ASN A 10 -45.04 21.47 -28.77
C ASN A 10 -43.97 22.52 -28.47
N SER A 11 -43.11 22.28 -27.49
CA SER A 11 -41.80 22.86 -27.45
C SER A 11 -40.80 21.77 -27.12
N CYS A 12 -40.04 21.39 -28.13
CA CYS A 12 -38.75 20.70 -27.99
C CYS A 12 -37.79 21.66 -27.28
N ASP A 13 -37.46 21.41 -26.04
CA ASP A 13 -36.31 22.00 -25.40
C ASP A 13 -35.16 21.01 -25.42
N THR A 14 -34.29 21.29 -26.33
CA THR A 14 -32.93 20.73 -26.43
C THR A 14 -32.17 21.07 -25.15
N TRP A 15 -31.73 20.03 -24.45
CA TRP A 15 -30.76 20.16 -23.36
C TRP A 15 -29.39 20.46 -23.98
N ILE A 16 -29.00 21.73 -23.95
CA ILE A 16 -27.63 22.16 -24.20
C ILE A 16 -26.92 22.02 -22.85
N LEU A 17 -26.06 21.01 -22.75
CA LEU A 17 -25.03 20.92 -21.71
C LEU A 17 -24.09 22.12 -21.83
N PRO A 18 -23.76 22.84 -20.77
CA PRO A 18 -22.87 23.97 -20.84
C PRO A 18 -21.41 23.48 -21.01
N ALA A 19 -20.87 23.75 -22.18
CA ALA A 19 -19.45 23.60 -22.51
C ALA A 19 -18.57 24.68 -21.83
N MET A 20 -18.85 25.08 -20.59
CA MET A 20 -18.16 26.19 -19.93
C MET A 20 -17.31 25.81 -18.72
N VAL A 21 -17.19 24.52 -18.37
CA VAL A 21 -16.38 24.12 -17.21
C VAL A 21 -14.91 23.88 -17.56
N PHE A 22 -14.59 23.60 -18.83
CA PHE A 22 -13.22 23.27 -19.23
C PHE A 22 -12.27 24.46 -19.44
N ALA A 23 -12.78 25.66 -19.69
CA ALA A 23 -11.92 26.82 -19.95
C ALA A 23 -11.28 27.44 -18.70
N SER A 24 -11.85 27.19 -17.50
CA SER A 24 -11.31 27.75 -16.25
C SER A 24 -10.21 26.89 -15.62
N PHE A 25 -10.13 25.60 -15.97
CA PHE A 25 -9.14 24.69 -15.43
C PHE A 25 -7.77 24.75 -16.15
N GLY A 26 -7.76 25.03 -17.44
CA GLY A 26 -6.51 25.17 -18.21
C GLY A 26 -5.59 26.29 -17.69
N LEU A 27 -6.18 27.36 -17.16
CA LEU A 27 -5.40 28.51 -16.67
C LEU A 27 -4.72 28.24 -15.31
N LEU A 28 -5.34 27.42 -14.43
CA LEU A 28 -4.73 27.07 -13.13
C LEU A 28 -3.58 26.07 -13.29
N VAL A 29 -3.70 25.12 -14.22
CA VAL A 29 -2.66 24.15 -14.54
C VAL A 29 -1.47 24.81 -15.21
N LEU A 30 -1.70 25.79 -16.11
CA LEU A 30 -0.64 26.58 -16.74
C LEU A 30 0.20 27.39 -15.72
N VAL A 31 -0.43 27.95 -14.66
CA VAL A 31 0.31 28.68 -13.62
C VAL A 31 1.16 27.73 -12.77
N GLY A 32 0.65 26.52 -12.46
CA GLY A 32 1.41 25.51 -11.72
C GLY A 32 2.64 25.00 -12.49
N PHE A 33 2.50 24.73 -13.78
CA PHE A 33 3.61 24.23 -14.62
C PHE A 33 4.54 25.34 -15.16
N ALA A 34 4.07 26.56 -15.36
CA ALA A 34 4.94 27.69 -15.74
C ALA A 34 5.95 28.05 -14.61
N SER A 35 5.66 27.70 -13.36
CA SER A 35 6.60 27.83 -12.23
C SER A 35 7.69 26.75 -12.20
N PHE A 36 7.55 25.70 -13.02
CA PHE A 36 8.54 24.63 -13.13
C PHE A 36 9.75 25.04 -13.96
N GLY A 37 10.34 26.13 -13.84
CA GLY A 37 11.61 26.52 -14.45
C GLY A 37 12.25 25.47 -15.38
N LEU A 38 11.53 25.02 -16.41
CA LEU A 38 12.01 24.14 -17.46
C LEU A 38 12.90 24.97 -18.39
N SER A 39 14.08 25.37 -17.91
CA SER A 39 15.20 25.53 -18.82
C SER A 39 15.52 24.15 -19.39
N PRO A 40 15.59 23.95 -20.70
CA PRO A 40 16.08 22.71 -21.24
C PRO A 40 17.52 22.54 -20.75
N ARG A 41 17.76 21.74 -19.74
CA ARG A 41 19.10 21.23 -19.45
C ARG A 41 19.44 20.31 -20.61
N ALA A 42 20.25 20.81 -21.52
CA ALA A 42 21.04 20.00 -22.42
C ALA A 42 21.84 19.04 -21.51
N ASP A 43 21.54 17.77 -21.63
CA ASP A 43 22.30 16.56 -21.34
C ASP A 43 21.38 15.46 -20.79
N ALA A 44 20.40 15.04 -21.61
CA ALA A 44 19.59 13.84 -21.33
C ALA A 44 20.29 12.51 -21.71
N THR A 45 21.61 12.53 -21.91
CA THR A 45 22.38 11.33 -22.30
C THR A 45 23.22 10.73 -21.16
N ASN A 46 23.17 11.32 -19.95
CA ASN A 46 23.82 10.77 -18.77
C ASN A 46 22.96 11.09 -17.55
N THR A 47 21.79 10.46 -17.42
CA THR A 47 21.30 10.15 -16.08
C THR A 47 22.28 9.13 -15.52
N PRO A 48 23.03 9.42 -14.45
CA PRO A 48 23.77 8.38 -13.78
C PRO A 48 22.73 7.33 -13.39
N THR A 49 22.87 6.10 -13.90
CA THR A 49 22.29 4.94 -13.22
C THR A 49 22.67 5.10 -11.75
N PRO A 50 21.72 5.12 -10.81
CA PRO A 50 22.06 5.22 -9.41
C PRO A 50 23.15 4.20 -9.14
N ASP A 51 24.24 4.62 -8.50
CA ASP A 51 25.32 3.71 -8.14
C ASP A 51 24.67 2.55 -7.36
N PRO A 52 24.66 1.31 -7.86
CA PRO A 52 24.06 0.19 -7.16
C PRO A 52 24.63 -0.01 -5.75
N ALA A 53 25.77 0.61 -5.44
CA ALA A 53 26.35 0.68 -4.11
C ALA A 53 25.61 1.62 -3.16
N LEU A 54 24.73 2.51 -3.64
CA LEU A 54 24.16 3.60 -2.83
C LEU A 54 22.68 3.42 -2.47
N THR A 55 21.93 2.55 -3.13
CA THR A 55 20.47 2.48 -3.00
C THR A 55 19.92 1.11 -2.61
N GLY A 56 20.73 0.09 -2.45
CA GLY A 56 20.26 -1.28 -2.42
C GLY A 56 20.53 -2.07 -1.15
N HIS A 57 20.70 -1.49 0.03
CA HIS A 57 20.89 -2.29 1.24
C HIS A 57 19.97 -1.90 2.38
N PHE A 58 19.86 -2.85 3.32
CA PHE A 58 19.26 -2.60 4.61
C PHE A 58 20.31 -2.02 5.57
N GLY A 59 19.84 -1.27 6.57
CA GLY A 59 20.67 -0.72 7.62
C GLY A 59 20.04 -0.90 8.98
N ARG A 60 20.59 -0.22 10.00
CA ARG A 60 20.03 -0.17 11.36
C ARG A 60 19.73 1.26 11.77
N MET A 61 18.58 1.43 12.39
CA MET A 61 18.19 2.66 13.07
C MET A 61 18.77 2.71 14.49
N PHE A 62 18.89 1.53 15.15
CA PHE A 62 19.39 1.41 16.51
C PHE A 62 20.56 0.43 16.62
N HIS A 63 21.63 0.84 17.28
CA HIS A 63 22.79 0.00 17.58
C HIS A 63 22.67 -0.62 18.98
N LEU A 64 21.60 -1.38 19.21
CA LEU A 64 21.27 -2.01 20.48
C LEU A 64 21.46 -3.53 20.44
N PRO A 65 21.70 -4.20 21.58
CA PRO A 65 21.79 -5.66 21.62
C PRO A 65 20.49 -6.33 21.20
N PRO A 66 20.56 -7.53 20.55
CA PRO A 66 19.38 -8.27 20.14
C PRO A 66 18.53 -8.68 21.35
N PHE A 67 17.20 -8.86 21.08
CA PHE A 67 16.22 -9.26 22.12
C PHE A 67 16.50 -10.66 22.68
N ALA A 68 17.10 -11.55 21.91
CA ALA A 68 17.43 -12.93 22.28
C ALA A 68 18.57 -13.49 21.45
N PRO A 69 19.30 -14.52 21.95
CA PRO A 69 20.29 -15.25 21.17
C PRO A 69 19.60 -16.12 20.10
N PRO A 70 20.24 -16.35 18.93
CA PRO A 70 19.64 -17.09 17.80
C PRO A 70 19.69 -18.61 17.99
N THR A 71 19.09 -19.13 19.05
CA THR A 71 19.03 -20.57 19.38
C THR A 71 17.76 -21.23 18.86
N ASP A 72 17.78 -22.57 18.74
CA ASP A 72 16.58 -23.33 18.34
C ASP A 72 15.43 -23.08 19.32
N ALA A 73 15.70 -23.09 20.63
CA ALA A 73 14.68 -22.83 21.66
C ALA A 73 14.03 -21.42 21.54
N VAL A 74 14.73 -20.44 20.96
CA VAL A 74 14.13 -19.13 20.66
C VAL A 74 13.33 -19.20 19.36
N ARG A 75 13.82 -19.90 18.33
CA ARG A 75 13.05 -20.12 17.10
C ARG A 75 11.74 -20.86 17.39
N ASP A 76 11.79 -21.94 18.18
CA ASP A 76 10.60 -22.71 18.57
C ASP A 76 9.59 -21.84 19.33
N ALA A 77 10.06 -20.99 20.26
CA ALA A 77 9.18 -20.08 20.98
C ALA A 77 8.52 -19.02 20.05
N LEU A 78 9.24 -18.51 19.04
CA LEU A 78 8.67 -17.60 18.03
C LEU A 78 7.66 -18.34 17.14
N MET A 79 7.96 -19.58 16.76
CA MET A 79 7.03 -20.43 16.02
C MET A 79 5.76 -20.72 16.82
N GLN A 80 5.89 -21.01 18.14
CA GLN A 80 4.75 -21.18 19.04
C GLN A 80 3.93 -19.89 19.17
N LEU A 81 4.58 -18.73 19.28
CA LEU A 81 3.90 -17.43 19.42
C LEU A 81 3.02 -17.11 18.21
N GLY A 82 3.51 -17.39 16.99
CA GLY A 82 2.81 -17.10 15.74
C GLY A 82 2.10 -18.31 15.12
N GLN A 83 1.85 -19.38 15.87
CA GLN A 83 1.19 -20.60 15.35
C GLN A 83 -0.30 -20.40 15.09
N PRO A 84 -0.89 -21.14 14.12
CA PRO A 84 -2.33 -21.24 13.98
C PRO A 84 -3.02 -21.68 15.27
N GLY A 85 -4.17 -21.08 15.59
CA GLY A 85 -4.90 -21.32 16.84
C GLY A 85 -4.19 -20.81 18.11
N GLY A 86 -3.07 -20.07 17.95
CA GLY A 86 -2.32 -19.46 19.05
C GLY A 86 -2.90 -18.13 19.52
N ILE A 87 -2.14 -17.45 20.41
CA ILE A 87 -2.61 -16.19 21.03
C ILE A 87 -2.70 -15.01 20.06
N MET A 88 -2.13 -15.11 18.86
CA MET A 88 -2.23 -14.09 17.83
C MET A 88 -3.33 -14.39 16.80
N ASP A 89 -3.87 -15.61 16.78
CA ASP A 89 -4.92 -16.00 15.83
C ASP A 89 -6.29 -15.53 16.32
N ALA A 90 -7.01 -14.82 15.47
CA ALA A 90 -8.39 -14.38 15.73
C ALA A 90 -9.36 -15.54 15.92
N ASN A 91 -9.00 -16.74 15.43
CA ASN A 91 -9.85 -17.92 15.37
C ASN A 91 -11.20 -17.59 14.69
N ASP A 92 -11.14 -16.85 13.56
CA ASP A 92 -12.32 -16.53 12.77
C ASP A 92 -12.99 -17.84 12.31
N ASP A 93 -14.33 -17.91 12.38
CA ASP A 93 -15.09 -19.06 11.88
C ASP A 93 -15.15 -19.05 10.35
N LEU A 94 -14.09 -19.54 9.69
CA LEU A 94 -14.00 -19.57 8.25
C LEU A 94 -15.09 -20.44 7.60
N ALA A 95 -15.64 -21.42 8.32
CA ALA A 95 -16.71 -22.29 7.82
C ALA A 95 -18.04 -21.54 7.61
N ALA A 96 -18.22 -20.40 8.30
CA ALA A 96 -19.38 -19.53 8.09
C ALA A 96 -19.39 -18.86 6.70
N GLY A 97 -18.24 -18.83 6.01
CA GLY A 97 -18.08 -18.27 4.67
C GLY A 97 -17.83 -16.77 4.64
N PRO A 98 -17.35 -16.24 3.48
CA PRO A 98 -16.87 -14.87 3.36
C PRO A 98 -17.95 -13.82 3.61
N VAL A 99 -19.19 -14.06 3.23
CA VAL A 99 -20.31 -13.12 3.45
C VAL A 99 -20.61 -12.97 4.94
N ALA A 100 -20.74 -14.09 5.65
CA ALA A 100 -21.04 -14.07 7.08
C ALA A 100 -19.94 -13.35 7.88
N LEU A 101 -18.67 -13.60 7.58
CA LEU A 101 -17.52 -12.95 8.24
C LEU A 101 -17.50 -11.41 8.04
N ILE A 102 -18.18 -10.89 7.02
CA ILE A 102 -18.32 -9.43 6.82
C ILE A 102 -19.54 -8.88 7.55
N THR A 103 -20.65 -9.61 7.54
CA THR A 103 -21.97 -9.11 7.96
C THR A 103 -22.32 -9.43 9.41
N ASP A 104 -21.78 -10.51 9.99
CA ASP A 104 -22.03 -10.91 11.37
C ASP A 104 -20.84 -10.56 12.27
N PRO A 105 -20.93 -9.49 13.09
CA PRO A 105 -19.86 -9.11 14.00
C PRO A 105 -19.58 -10.15 15.09
N ASN A 106 -20.50 -11.07 15.38
CA ASN A 106 -20.31 -12.10 16.40
C ASN A 106 -19.30 -13.17 15.98
N LEU A 107 -19.00 -13.29 14.69
CA LEU A 107 -18.01 -14.25 14.17
C LEU A 107 -16.55 -13.76 14.34
N SER A 108 -16.36 -12.51 14.76
CA SER A 108 -15.04 -11.91 14.93
C SER A 108 -14.97 -10.98 16.15
N LEU A 109 -15.49 -11.44 17.29
CA LEU A 109 -15.60 -10.63 18.52
C LEU A 109 -14.27 -10.05 19.01
N ILE A 110 -13.19 -10.80 18.89
CA ILE A 110 -11.84 -10.38 19.29
C ILE A 110 -11.07 -9.72 18.17
N ASN A 111 -11.45 -9.94 16.91
CA ASN A 111 -10.86 -9.34 15.72
C ASN A 111 -11.65 -8.06 15.32
N ARG A 112 -11.47 -7.01 16.12
CA ARG A 112 -12.29 -5.78 16.05
C ARG A 112 -12.00 -4.97 14.80
N ASN A 113 -13.05 -4.35 14.25
CA ASN A 113 -12.90 -3.37 13.16
C ASN A 113 -12.29 -2.06 13.68
N ASN A 114 -11.49 -1.40 12.84
CA ASN A 114 -11.07 -0.03 13.03
C ASN A 114 -12.13 0.90 12.41
N PRO A 115 -12.93 1.64 13.20
CA PRO A 115 -14.01 2.46 12.67
C PRO A 115 -13.52 3.75 11.98
N THR A 116 -12.24 4.08 12.09
CA THR A 116 -11.66 5.32 11.55
C THR A 116 -10.98 5.12 10.22
N ASP A 117 -10.75 3.85 9.82
CA ASP A 117 -10.00 3.53 8.61
C ASP A 117 -10.75 2.57 7.70
N THR A 118 -10.58 2.77 6.40
CA THR A 118 -11.15 1.90 5.37
C THR A 118 -10.20 0.76 5.01
N ALA A 119 -10.75 -0.33 4.46
CA ALA A 119 -9.99 -1.49 4.02
C ALA A 119 -8.93 -1.15 2.96
N GLY A 120 -9.14 -0.10 2.18
CA GLY A 120 -8.19 0.38 1.17
C GLY A 120 -6.85 0.82 1.73
N VAL A 121 -6.83 1.42 2.92
CA VAL A 121 -5.60 1.85 3.60
C VAL A 121 -4.63 0.68 3.83
N THR A 122 -5.15 -0.51 4.14
CA THR A 122 -4.33 -1.72 4.30
C THR A 122 -3.56 -2.08 3.03
N PHE A 123 -4.23 -2.07 1.88
CA PHE A 123 -3.62 -2.45 0.60
C PHE A 123 -2.77 -1.33 0.00
N LEU A 124 -3.13 -0.07 0.24
CA LEU A 124 -2.24 1.05 -0.06
C LEU A 124 -0.92 0.91 0.72
N GLY A 125 -0.98 0.55 2.00
CA GLY A 125 0.21 0.27 2.81
C GLY A 125 1.04 -0.90 2.26
N GLN A 126 0.40 -1.98 1.80
CA GLN A 126 1.10 -3.09 1.14
C GLN A 126 1.79 -2.64 -0.15
N PHE A 127 1.13 -1.84 -0.97
CA PHE A 127 1.70 -1.30 -2.21
C PHE A 127 2.94 -0.43 -1.94
N ILE A 128 2.87 0.42 -0.91
CA ILE A 128 3.99 1.24 -0.45
C ILE A 128 5.17 0.38 0.04
N ASP A 129 4.91 -0.72 0.80
CA ASP A 129 5.98 -1.67 1.21
C ASP A 129 6.68 -2.30 0.01
N HIS A 130 5.91 -2.69 -1.00
CA HIS A 130 6.46 -3.30 -2.22
C HIS A 130 7.29 -2.33 -3.05
N ASP A 131 7.04 -1.03 -2.94
CA ASP A 131 7.83 -0.01 -3.59
C ASP A 131 9.17 0.24 -2.90
N MET A 132 9.22 0.13 -1.56
CA MET A 132 10.42 0.46 -0.79
C MET A 132 11.34 -0.72 -0.49
N THR A 133 10.79 -1.94 -0.32
CA THR A 133 11.56 -3.06 0.25
C THR A 133 11.33 -4.36 -0.50
N PHE A 134 12.41 -5.09 -0.79
CA PHE A 134 12.34 -6.47 -1.26
C PHE A 134 13.58 -7.26 -0.83
N ASP A 135 13.47 -8.03 0.26
CA ASP A 135 14.52 -8.93 0.73
C ASP A 135 14.35 -10.32 0.12
N GLN A 136 15.21 -10.65 -0.83
CA GLN A 136 15.21 -11.94 -1.54
C GLN A 136 16.25 -12.93 -1.00
N ARG A 137 17.13 -12.52 -0.10
CA ARG A 137 18.36 -13.29 0.23
C ARG A 137 18.48 -13.75 1.67
N SER A 138 17.88 -13.05 2.62
CA SER A 138 18.04 -13.42 4.02
C SER A 138 17.30 -14.72 4.35
N ARG A 139 17.97 -15.60 5.10
CA ARG A 139 17.36 -16.85 5.55
C ARG A 139 16.53 -16.62 6.80
N LEU A 140 15.24 -16.89 6.70
CA LEU A 140 14.28 -16.68 7.76
C LEU A 140 14.65 -17.41 9.06
N GLY A 141 14.70 -16.68 10.19
CA GLY A 141 15.06 -17.22 11.51
C GLY A 141 16.57 -17.41 11.75
N PHE A 142 17.43 -17.09 10.78
CA PHE A 142 18.89 -17.19 10.91
C PHE A 142 19.55 -15.81 10.80
N PRO A 143 20.51 -15.49 11.70
CA PRO A 143 21.15 -14.19 11.73
C PRO A 143 21.72 -13.77 10.37
N THR A 144 21.36 -12.58 9.96
CA THR A 144 21.82 -11.94 8.72
C THR A 144 22.23 -10.51 9.03
N GLN A 145 23.31 -10.05 8.42
CA GLN A 145 23.78 -8.66 8.60
C GLN A 145 23.08 -7.75 7.59
N PRO A 146 22.37 -6.70 8.05
CA PRO A 146 21.63 -5.82 7.15
C PRO A 146 22.50 -5.18 6.08
N ILE A 147 23.64 -4.62 6.46
CA ILE A 147 24.51 -3.82 5.58
C ILE A 147 25.05 -4.56 4.36
N ILE A 148 25.10 -5.90 4.40
CA ILE A 148 25.52 -6.73 3.26
C ILE A 148 24.34 -7.40 2.54
N THR A 149 23.11 -7.13 2.99
CA THR A 149 21.91 -7.68 2.39
C THR A 149 21.31 -6.65 1.44
N GLN A 150 21.26 -7.01 0.16
CA GLN A 150 20.71 -6.15 -0.87
C GLN A 150 19.20 -6.01 -0.70
N ASN A 151 18.70 -4.79 -0.76
CA ASN A 151 17.31 -4.47 -1.06
C ASN A 151 17.12 -4.51 -2.59
N ALA A 152 16.18 -5.28 -3.10
CA ALA A 152 15.93 -5.37 -4.54
C ALA A 152 15.01 -4.24 -5.05
N ARG A 153 14.74 -3.24 -4.21
CA ARG A 153 14.03 -2.00 -4.54
C ARG A 153 14.93 -0.79 -4.27
N THR A 154 14.64 0.32 -4.92
CA THR A 154 15.08 1.61 -4.40
C THR A 154 14.47 1.80 -3.03
N CYS A 155 15.05 2.61 -2.16
CA CYS A 155 14.42 2.88 -0.86
C CYS A 155 13.45 4.06 -0.93
N PHE A 156 13.24 4.66 -2.10
CA PHE A 156 12.41 5.84 -2.28
C PHE A 156 10.97 5.48 -2.70
N PHE A 157 10.07 6.46 -2.67
CA PHE A 157 8.69 6.33 -3.15
C PHE A 157 8.61 6.72 -4.64
N ASP A 158 9.47 6.12 -5.46
CA ASP A 158 9.68 6.47 -6.85
C ASP A 158 8.96 5.55 -7.85
N LEU A 159 8.16 4.62 -7.30
CA LEU A 159 7.38 3.63 -8.04
C LEU A 159 8.27 2.71 -8.90
N ASP A 160 9.48 2.36 -8.43
CA ASP A 160 10.34 1.41 -9.13
C ASP A 160 9.68 0.03 -9.26
N SER A 161 8.78 -0.33 -8.33
CA SER A 161 7.94 -1.52 -8.41
C SER A 161 6.98 -1.52 -9.62
N VAL A 162 6.66 -0.33 -10.16
CA VAL A 162 5.80 -0.13 -11.34
C VAL A 162 6.61 0.15 -12.59
N TYR A 163 7.50 1.14 -12.52
CA TYR A 163 8.27 1.63 -13.68
C TYR A 163 9.47 0.76 -14.04
N ALA A 164 10.02 0.01 -13.10
CA ALA A 164 11.26 -0.75 -13.28
C ALA A 164 12.34 0.09 -14.00
N GLY A 165 12.94 -0.42 -15.08
CA GLY A 165 13.91 0.32 -15.90
C GLY A 165 13.30 1.30 -16.90
N GLY A 166 11.98 1.54 -16.88
CA GLY A 166 11.27 2.39 -17.84
C GLY A 166 11.22 1.82 -19.26
N PRO A 167 10.75 2.61 -20.26
CA PRO A 167 10.56 2.13 -21.63
C PRO A 167 11.83 1.59 -22.30
N SER A 168 12.99 2.09 -21.91
CA SER A 168 14.28 1.63 -22.45
C SER A 168 14.84 0.41 -21.74
N GLY A 169 14.59 0.26 -20.43
CA GLY A 169 15.13 -0.84 -19.63
C GLY A 169 14.23 -2.07 -19.61
N ASN A 170 12.91 -1.85 -19.62
CA ASN A 170 11.88 -2.90 -19.56
C ASN A 170 10.75 -2.60 -20.57
N PRO A 171 11.04 -2.66 -21.89
CA PRO A 171 10.05 -2.33 -22.92
C PRO A 171 8.82 -3.26 -22.91
N GLU A 172 8.94 -4.47 -22.31
CA GLU A 172 7.85 -5.43 -22.17
C GLU A 172 6.72 -4.95 -21.26
N LEU A 173 6.96 -3.94 -20.43
CA LEU A 173 5.94 -3.32 -19.56
C LEU A 173 5.11 -2.28 -20.29
N PHE A 174 5.53 -1.86 -21.50
CA PHE A 174 4.94 -0.75 -22.22
C PHE A 174 4.20 -1.20 -23.48
N ASP A 175 3.21 -0.40 -23.91
CA ASP A 175 2.40 -0.68 -25.10
C ASP A 175 3.27 -0.52 -26.37
N PRO A 176 3.45 -1.56 -27.19
CA PRO A 176 4.23 -1.46 -28.42
C PRO A 176 3.72 -0.41 -29.42
N SER A 177 2.44 -0.03 -29.34
CA SER A 177 1.84 1.01 -30.21
C SER A 177 2.03 2.44 -29.68
N ASP A 178 2.30 2.59 -28.36
CA ASP A 178 2.59 3.88 -27.71
C ASP A 178 3.62 3.65 -26.59
N PRO A 179 4.91 3.56 -26.90
CA PRO A 179 5.95 3.04 -26.01
C PRO A 179 6.19 3.85 -24.74
N ILE A 180 5.52 4.98 -24.56
CA ILE A 180 5.58 5.75 -23.31
C ILE A 180 4.37 5.53 -22.41
N LYS A 181 3.44 4.66 -22.80
CA LYS A 181 2.32 4.19 -21.99
C LYS A 181 2.53 2.75 -21.56
N PHE A 182 2.08 2.42 -20.37
CA PHE A 182 2.07 1.04 -19.92
C PHE A 182 1.11 0.17 -20.72
N LEU A 183 1.51 -1.08 -20.92
CA LEU A 183 0.62 -2.13 -21.38
C LEU A 183 -0.38 -2.46 -20.27
N VAL A 184 -1.67 -2.45 -20.59
CA VAL A 184 -2.76 -2.82 -19.70
C VAL A 184 -3.64 -3.82 -20.44
N GLU A 185 -3.95 -4.95 -19.79
CA GLU A 185 -4.87 -5.90 -20.38
C GLU A 185 -6.32 -5.62 -20.00
N SER A 186 -7.24 -6.01 -20.88
CA SER A 186 -8.64 -6.12 -20.54
C SER A 186 -8.93 -7.50 -19.96
N GLY A 187 -9.43 -7.56 -18.75
CA GLY A 187 -9.79 -8.78 -18.07
C GLY A 187 -11.11 -9.40 -18.47
N GLY A 188 -11.65 -8.99 -19.58
CA GLY A 188 -12.97 -9.35 -20.01
C GLY A 188 -14.00 -8.26 -19.71
N GLN A 189 -14.17 -7.83 -18.48
CA GLN A 189 -15.07 -6.72 -18.12
C GLN A 189 -14.31 -5.42 -17.81
N PHE A 190 -13.20 -5.52 -17.06
CA PHE A 190 -12.37 -4.39 -16.67
C PHE A 190 -10.88 -4.67 -16.93
N GLU A 191 -10.05 -3.71 -16.63
CA GLU A 191 -8.59 -3.80 -16.72
C GLU A 191 -8.00 -4.90 -15.83
N ASP A 192 -6.85 -5.41 -16.22
CA ASP A 192 -5.95 -6.22 -15.40
C ASP A 192 -4.51 -5.93 -15.76
N LEU A 193 -3.61 -6.50 -14.97
CA LEU A 193 -2.20 -6.58 -15.28
C LEU A 193 -1.96 -7.32 -16.60
N PRO A 194 -0.97 -6.90 -17.41
CA PRO A 194 -0.55 -7.70 -18.56
C PRO A 194 0.00 -9.05 -18.08
N ARG A 195 -0.33 -10.12 -18.78
CA ARG A 195 0.02 -11.48 -18.37
C ARG A 195 0.64 -12.27 -19.53
N ASP A 196 1.60 -13.12 -19.18
CA ASP A 196 2.11 -14.12 -20.11
C ASP A 196 0.95 -15.04 -20.59
N PRO A 197 0.77 -15.21 -21.89
CA PRO A 197 -0.37 -15.95 -22.43
C PRO A 197 -0.34 -17.47 -22.15
N ILE A 198 0.79 -18.01 -21.71
CA ILE A 198 0.98 -19.45 -21.48
C ILE A 198 0.78 -19.81 -20.01
N ASN A 199 1.48 -19.09 -19.11
CA ASN A 199 1.51 -19.40 -17.68
C ASN A 199 0.69 -18.41 -16.82
N HIS A 200 0.13 -17.36 -17.43
CA HIS A 200 -0.69 -16.32 -16.80
C HIS A 200 0.02 -15.53 -15.67
N VAL A 201 1.34 -15.59 -15.61
CA VAL A 201 2.14 -14.76 -14.69
C VAL A 201 2.07 -13.31 -15.13
N ALA A 202 1.87 -12.40 -14.19
CA ALA A 202 1.82 -10.97 -14.48
C ALA A 202 3.19 -10.44 -14.97
N ILE A 203 3.15 -9.61 -16.02
CA ILE A 203 4.33 -8.92 -16.57
C ILE A 203 4.37 -7.53 -15.94
N ILE A 204 5.03 -7.42 -14.80
CA ILE A 204 5.07 -6.24 -13.94
C ILE A 204 6.45 -6.08 -13.29
N GLY A 205 6.75 -4.87 -12.80
CA GLY A 205 8.05 -4.56 -12.18
C GLY A 205 8.31 -5.28 -10.86
N ASP A 206 7.27 -5.60 -10.08
CA ASP A 206 7.39 -6.38 -8.85
C ASP A 206 6.36 -7.52 -8.80
N PRO A 207 6.79 -8.80 -8.77
CA PRO A 207 5.88 -9.95 -8.79
C PRO A 207 4.95 -10.02 -7.58
N ARG A 208 5.29 -9.38 -6.45
CA ARG A 208 4.43 -9.31 -5.27
C ARG A 208 3.17 -8.48 -5.50
N ASN A 209 3.17 -7.60 -6.51
CA ASN A 209 1.99 -6.82 -6.88
C ASN A 209 0.92 -7.66 -7.61
N ASP A 210 1.05 -9.00 -7.62
CA ASP A 210 0.02 -9.96 -8.02
C ASP A 210 -0.26 -11.03 -6.94
N GLU A 211 0.06 -10.77 -5.66
CA GLU A 211 -0.20 -11.71 -4.56
C GLU A 211 -1.69 -11.84 -4.21
N ASN A 212 -2.44 -10.74 -4.34
CA ASN A 212 -3.89 -10.70 -4.14
C ASN A 212 -4.55 -9.71 -5.10
N MET A 213 -5.88 -9.83 -5.24
CA MET A 213 -6.64 -9.02 -6.19
C MET A 213 -6.56 -7.51 -5.91
N MET A 214 -6.49 -7.11 -4.63
CA MET A 214 -6.46 -5.70 -4.26
C MET A 214 -5.15 -5.05 -4.67
N ILE A 215 -4.03 -5.74 -4.46
CA ILE A 215 -2.72 -5.21 -4.86
C ILE A 215 -2.57 -5.21 -6.39
N ALA A 216 -3.08 -6.24 -7.08
CA ALA A 216 -3.09 -6.30 -8.54
C ALA A 216 -3.97 -5.18 -9.13
N GLY A 217 -5.12 -4.92 -8.53
CA GLY A 217 -6.00 -3.82 -8.92
C GLY A 217 -5.38 -2.44 -8.68
N LEU A 218 -4.67 -2.24 -7.57
CA LEU A 218 -3.92 -1.00 -7.32
C LEU A 218 -2.82 -0.82 -8.37
N HIS A 219 -2.03 -1.84 -8.64
CA HIS A 219 -0.98 -1.76 -9.66
C HIS A 219 -1.60 -1.39 -11.03
N ALA A 220 -2.69 -2.04 -11.45
CA ALA A 220 -3.40 -1.68 -12.69
C ALA A 220 -3.90 -0.22 -12.67
N ALA A 221 -4.38 0.28 -11.53
CA ALA A 221 -4.78 1.68 -11.38
C ALA A 221 -3.60 2.65 -11.57
N PHE A 222 -2.40 2.30 -11.08
CA PHE A 222 -1.18 3.10 -11.31
C PHE A 222 -0.75 3.09 -12.78
N LEU A 223 -0.87 1.95 -13.48
CA LEU A 223 -0.61 1.88 -14.93
C LEU A 223 -1.57 2.80 -15.70
N LEU A 224 -2.86 2.75 -15.38
CA LEU A 224 -3.89 3.59 -16.00
C LEU A 224 -3.71 5.06 -15.67
N PHE A 225 -3.37 5.40 -14.42
CA PHE A 225 -3.09 6.77 -14.02
C PHE A 225 -1.96 7.36 -14.87
N HIS A 226 -0.83 6.65 -15.02
CA HIS A 226 0.27 7.09 -15.89
C HIS A 226 -0.18 7.26 -17.34
N ASN A 227 -0.95 6.31 -17.90
CA ASN A 227 -1.44 6.39 -19.26
C ASN A 227 -2.35 7.61 -19.49
N HIS A 228 -3.20 7.93 -18.51
CA HIS A 228 -4.02 9.14 -18.54
C HIS A 228 -3.17 10.40 -18.34
N ALA A 229 -2.13 10.35 -17.51
CA ALA A 229 -1.18 11.45 -17.36
C ALA A 229 -0.44 11.76 -18.68
N VAL A 230 -0.02 10.73 -19.44
CA VAL A 230 0.56 10.91 -20.79
C VAL A 230 -0.42 11.61 -21.73
N ASN A 231 -1.70 11.18 -21.75
CA ASN A 231 -2.72 11.82 -22.58
C ASN A 231 -2.96 13.28 -22.16
N PHE A 232 -3.04 13.53 -20.86
CA PHE A 232 -3.20 14.87 -20.30
C PHE A 232 -2.05 15.78 -20.71
N ILE A 233 -0.80 15.35 -20.55
CA ILE A 233 0.40 16.10 -20.92
C ILE A 233 0.42 16.39 -22.43
N ARG A 234 0.11 15.42 -23.29
CA ARG A 234 0.04 15.63 -24.74
C ARG A 234 -1.06 16.63 -25.16
N THR A 235 -2.14 16.69 -24.39
CA THR A 235 -3.23 17.65 -24.61
C THR A 235 -2.82 19.07 -24.23
N GLU A 236 -2.19 19.22 -23.05
CA GLU A 236 -1.74 20.52 -22.55
C GLU A 236 -0.53 21.07 -23.33
N TYR A 237 0.32 20.20 -23.87
CA TYR A 237 1.53 20.55 -24.61
C TYR A 237 1.54 19.87 -25.99
N PRO A 238 0.74 20.37 -26.99
CA PRO A 238 0.70 19.77 -28.32
C PRO A 238 2.07 19.76 -28.99
N GLY A 239 2.50 18.58 -29.45
CA GLY A 239 3.79 18.39 -30.11
C GLY A 239 4.98 18.20 -29.18
N ILE A 240 4.75 17.98 -27.88
CA ILE A 240 5.81 17.62 -26.94
C ILE A 240 6.50 16.30 -27.38
N PRO A 241 7.84 16.18 -27.31
CA PRO A 241 8.53 14.93 -27.57
C PRO A 241 8.11 13.84 -26.61
N ASP A 242 8.03 12.59 -27.08
CA ASP A 242 7.55 11.46 -26.27
C ASP A 242 8.37 11.26 -24.99
N ASN A 243 9.71 11.39 -25.05
CA ASN A 243 10.53 11.28 -23.85
C ASN A 243 10.18 12.33 -22.79
N ASP A 244 9.92 13.57 -23.19
CA ASP A 244 9.56 14.64 -22.27
C ASP A 244 8.15 14.42 -21.70
N ALA A 245 7.22 13.96 -22.54
CA ALA A 245 5.87 13.59 -22.12
C ALA A 245 5.90 12.45 -21.09
N TYR A 246 6.72 11.41 -21.30
CA TYR A 246 6.92 10.32 -20.35
C TYR A 246 7.45 10.81 -19.00
N LEU A 247 8.52 11.62 -19.03
CA LEU A 247 9.14 12.12 -17.80
C LEU A 247 8.18 13.02 -17.01
N MET A 248 7.40 13.85 -17.70
CA MET A 248 6.38 14.69 -17.05
C MET A 248 5.24 13.85 -16.46
N ALA A 249 4.76 12.85 -17.20
CA ALA A 249 3.69 11.95 -16.73
C ALA A 249 4.16 11.11 -15.53
N ARG A 250 5.39 10.58 -15.57
CA ARG A 250 6.00 9.88 -14.44
C ARG A 250 6.09 10.79 -13.21
N ARG A 251 6.61 12.00 -13.36
CA ARG A 251 6.71 12.97 -12.25
C ARG A 251 5.32 13.31 -11.69
N LEU A 252 4.33 13.52 -12.54
CA LEU A 252 2.96 13.78 -12.10
C LEU A 252 2.42 12.62 -11.26
N THR A 253 2.64 11.37 -11.70
CA THR A 253 2.21 10.16 -10.99
C THR A 253 2.92 10.02 -9.64
N VAL A 254 4.26 10.13 -9.62
CA VAL A 254 5.08 9.96 -8.41
C VAL A 254 4.76 11.05 -7.38
N TRP A 255 4.66 12.32 -7.76
CA TRP A 255 4.40 13.38 -6.81
C TRP A 255 3.00 13.33 -6.20
N HIS A 256 1.97 12.89 -6.95
CA HIS A 256 0.64 12.66 -6.38
C HIS A 256 0.63 11.44 -5.45
N TYR A 257 1.40 10.40 -5.74
CA TYR A 257 1.60 9.25 -4.86
C TYR A 257 2.31 9.64 -3.56
N GLU A 258 3.43 10.37 -3.63
CA GLU A 258 4.14 10.90 -2.46
C GLU A 258 3.26 11.83 -1.61
N TRP A 259 2.41 12.63 -2.26
CA TRP A 259 1.41 13.44 -1.56
C TRP A 259 0.42 12.60 -0.77
N ILE A 260 -0.15 11.56 -1.39
CA ILE A 260 -1.05 10.62 -0.73
C ILE A 260 -0.35 9.95 0.46
N ILE A 261 0.90 9.55 0.31
CA ILE A 261 1.69 8.94 1.40
C ILE A 261 1.76 9.88 2.60
N LEU A 262 2.14 11.13 2.39
CA LEU A 262 2.37 12.08 3.49
C LEU A 262 1.06 12.63 4.08
N HIS A 263 0.05 12.90 3.23
CA HIS A 263 -1.15 13.64 3.63
C HIS A 263 -2.41 12.79 3.81
N GLU A 264 -2.39 11.51 3.38
CA GLU A 264 -3.50 10.59 3.60
C GLU A 264 -3.04 9.33 4.35
N PHE A 265 -2.12 8.54 3.78
CA PHE A 265 -1.74 7.26 4.36
C PHE A 265 -1.13 7.39 5.75
N LEU A 266 -0.12 8.23 5.89
CA LEU A 266 0.60 8.39 7.16
C LEU A 266 -0.32 8.85 8.31
N PRO A 267 -1.21 9.86 8.16
CA PRO A 267 -2.18 10.26 9.18
C PRO A 267 -3.19 9.17 9.59
N HIS A 268 -3.46 8.20 8.73
CA HIS A 268 -4.31 7.06 9.08
C HIS A 268 -3.63 6.11 10.08
N VAL A 269 -2.33 5.87 9.92
CA VAL A 269 -1.60 4.84 10.68
C VAL A 269 -0.73 5.39 11.81
N VAL A 270 -0.51 6.71 11.85
CA VAL A 270 0.33 7.39 12.85
C VAL A 270 -0.44 8.57 13.46
N PRO A 271 -0.32 8.83 14.79
CA PRO A 271 -0.87 10.06 15.38
C PRO A 271 -0.29 11.32 14.72
N GLN A 272 -1.16 12.28 14.35
CA GLN A 272 -0.76 13.52 13.68
C GLN A 272 0.33 14.28 14.45
N SER A 273 0.28 14.26 15.79
CA SER A 273 1.29 14.91 16.63
C SER A 273 2.72 14.40 16.42
N VAL A 274 2.89 13.13 16.03
CA VAL A 274 4.21 12.56 15.72
C VAL A 274 4.69 13.03 14.34
N ILE A 275 3.77 13.13 13.38
CA ILE A 275 4.06 13.67 12.04
C ILE A 275 4.50 15.13 12.15
N ASP A 276 3.73 15.94 12.87
CA ASP A 276 3.99 17.37 13.08
C ASP A 276 5.33 17.59 13.80
N ASP A 277 5.65 16.75 14.78
CA ASP A 277 6.92 16.81 15.50
C ASP A 277 8.10 16.54 14.56
N VAL A 278 8.05 15.47 13.75
CA VAL A 278 9.13 15.14 12.82
C VAL A 278 9.29 16.19 11.72
N LEU A 279 8.18 16.74 11.22
CA LEU A 279 8.23 17.82 10.22
C LEU A 279 8.80 19.13 10.80
N THR A 280 8.52 19.44 12.07
CA THR A 280 8.93 20.69 12.71
C THR A 280 10.32 20.61 13.33
N ASN A 281 10.60 19.53 14.06
CA ASN A 281 11.80 19.36 14.88
C ASN A 281 12.85 18.45 14.21
N GLY A 282 12.50 17.81 13.10
CA GLY A 282 13.38 16.89 12.37
C GLY A 282 13.38 15.47 12.92
N ARG A 283 14.17 14.64 12.27
CA ARG A 283 14.37 13.22 12.62
C ARG A 283 15.40 13.11 13.74
N HIS A 284 15.17 12.25 14.72
CA HIS A 284 16.07 12.01 15.84
C HIS A 284 16.81 10.68 15.73
N PHE A 285 16.20 9.66 15.17
CA PHE A 285 16.71 8.28 15.16
C PHE A 285 17.05 7.77 13.77
N TYR A 286 16.35 8.19 12.73
CA TYR A 286 16.69 7.85 11.35
C TYR A 286 17.66 8.89 10.77
N ASN A 287 18.96 8.62 10.92
CA ASN A 287 20.04 9.52 10.52
C ASN A 287 21.04 8.82 9.58
N PRO A 288 20.73 8.73 8.27
CA PRO A 288 21.65 8.14 7.30
C PRO A 288 22.97 8.90 7.20
N LEU A 289 24.07 8.15 7.21
CA LEU A 289 25.42 8.74 7.02
C LEU A 289 25.55 9.30 5.60
N HIS A 290 26.14 10.49 5.48
CA HIS A 290 26.34 11.16 4.18
C HIS A 290 25.07 11.32 3.34
N ASN A 291 23.90 11.39 3.98
CA ASN A 291 22.58 11.44 3.32
C ASN A 291 22.29 10.25 2.39
N GLN A 292 22.92 9.09 2.64
CA GLN A 292 22.66 7.88 1.89
C GLN A 292 21.44 7.16 2.48
N ALA A 293 20.29 7.30 1.85
CA ALA A 293 19.07 6.63 2.27
C ALA A 293 19.23 5.11 2.31
N PHE A 294 18.60 4.47 3.29
CA PHE A 294 18.54 3.01 3.43
C PHE A 294 17.25 2.62 4.15
N ILE A 295 16.86 1.36 4.07
CA ILE A 295 15.74 0.83 4.85
C ILE A 295 16.26 0.24 6.17
N PRO A 296 15.92 0.82 7.33
CA PRO A 296 16.24 0.21 8.62
C PRO A 296 15.48 -1.11 8.81
N VAL A 297 16.18 -2.14 9.29
CA VAL A 297 15.52 -3.44 9.56
C VAL A 297 14.49 -3.34 10.71
N GLU A 298 14.64 -2.39 11.60
CA GLU A 298 13.65 -2.06 12.63
C GLU A 298 12.37 -1.53 11.99
N PHE A 299 12.49 -0.65 10.99
CA PHE A 299 11.36 -0.17 10.20
C PHE A 299 10.72 -1.30 9.40
N GLN A 300 11.52 -2.13 8.68
CA GLN A 300 11.00 -3.24 7.88
C GLN A 300 10.12 -4.18 8.72
N ILE A 301 10.43 -4.38 9.99
CA ILE A 301 9.62 -5.22 10.88
C ILE A 301 8.45 -4.44 11.48
N THR A 302 8.66 -3.19 11.88
CA THR A 302 7.57 -2.34 12.38
C THR A 302 6.49 -2.13 11.33
N TYR A 303 6.85 -1.87 10.08
CA TYR A 303 5.90 -1.60 9.01
C TYR A 303 4.99 -2.81 8.66
N ARG A 304 5.36 -4.02 9.10
CA ARG A 304 4.49 -5.21 9.00
C ARG A 304 3.26 -5.17 9.90
N PHE A 305 3.05 -4.09 10.65
CA PHE A 305 1.83 -3.85 11.43
C PHE A 305 0.57 -3.97 10.53
N GLY A 306 0.67 -3.61 9.25
CA GLY A 306 -0.42 -3.71 8.28
C GLY A 306 -1.03 -5.11 8.15
N HIS A 307 -0.28 -6.17 8.51
CA HIS A 307 -0.81 -7.52 8.52
C HIS A 307 -1.95 -7.71 9.54
N SER A 308 -1.96 -6.98 10.66
CA SER A 308 -3.09 -7.02 11.61
C SER A 308 -4.32 -6.29 11.10
N MET A 309 -4.17 -5.36 10.14
CA MET A 309 -5.27 -4.62 9.56
C MET A 309 -6.09 -5.43 8.54
N VAL A 310 -5.56 -6.58 8.09
CA VAL A 310 -6.19 -7.43 7.06
C VAL A 310 -7.43 -8.11 7.64
N ARG A 311 -8.54 -8.04 6.90
CA ARG A 311 -9.79 -8.76 7.23
C ARG A 311 -9.73 -10.21 6.77
N PRO A 312 -10.47 -11.13 7.41
CA PRO A 312 -10.54 -12.51 6.95
C PRO A 312 -11.18 -12.65 5.56
N SER A 313 -12.07 -11.71 5.20
CA SER A 313 -12.80 -11.71 3.93
C SER A 313 -13.14 -10.29 3.48
N TYR A 314 -13.38 -10.14 2.17
CA TYR A 314 -13.77 -8.87 1.54
C TYR A 314 -14.88 -9.09 0.51
N ARG A 315 -15.66 -8.04 0.26
CA ARG A 315 -16.47 -7.89 -0.94
C ARG A 315 -15.61 -7.19 -1.98
N ALA A 316 -15.15 -7.93 -2.98
CA ALA A 316 -14.22 -7.40 -4.00
C ALA A 316 -14.90 -6.39 -4.94
N ASN A 317 -16.16 -6.65 -5.30
CA ASN A 317 -16.98 -5.76 -6.16
C ASN A 317 -18.48 -5.99 -5.91
N LEU A 318 -19.33 -5.20 -6.58
CA LEU A 318 -20.78 -5.26 -6.38
C LEU A 318 -21.51 -6.13 -7.41
N HIS A 319 -20.98 -6.28 -8.63
CA HIS A 319 -21.72 -6.91 -9.74
C HIS A 319 -20.86 -7.88 -10.59
N GLY A 320 -19.64 -8.24 -10.13
CA GLY A 320 -18.70 -9.03 -10.92
C GLY A 320 -19.07 -10.51 -11.08
N ASP A 321 -19.80 -11.09 -10.14
CA ASP A 321 -20.17 -12.52 -10.19
C ASP A 321 -21.54 -12.70 -10.85
N ASN A 322 -21.58 -12.65 -12.18
CA ASN A 322 -22.80 -12.75 -12.98
C ASN A 322 -23.90 -11.75 -12.57
N GLY A 323 -23.50 -10.52 -12.26
CA GLY A 323 -24.40 -9.46 -11.80
C GLY A 323 -24.64 -9.46 -10.29
N ALA A 324 -24.01 -10.36 -9.54
CA ALA A 324 -24.01 -10.39 -8.08
C ALA A 324 -22.66 -9.90 -7.52
N PRO A 325 -22.60 -9.48 -6.25
CA PRO A 325 -21.34 -9.15 -5.60
C PRO A 325 -20.38 -10.34 -5.51
N PHE A 326 -19.10 -10.13 -5.77
CA PHE A 326 -18.07 -11.13 -5.53
C PHE A 326 -17.48 -10.97 -4.12
N PHE A 327 -17.59 -12.02 -3.32
CA PHE A 327 -17.03 -12.12 -1.99
C PHE A 327 -15.99 -13.23 -1.95
N GLY A 328 -14.89 -13.01 -1.22
CA GLY A 328 -13.88 -14.04 -1.01
C GLY A 328 -13.16 -13.89 0.33
N MET A 329 -12.63 -15.00 0.85
CA MET A 329 -11.56 -14.94 1.86
C MET A 329 -10.35 -14.25 1.25
N ILE A 330 -9.53 -13.58 2.06
CA ILE A 330 -8.28 -13.00 1.55
C ILE A 330 -7.39 -14.09 0.93
N PHE A 331 -7.29 -15.23 1.62
CA PHE A 331 -6.67 -16.45 1.14
C PHE A 331 -7.45 -17.67 1.62
N ASP A 332 -7.52 -18.71 0.79
CA ASP A 332 -8.07 -20.02 1.15
C ASP A 332 -7.21 -21.11 0.49
N PRO A 333 -6.48 -21.93 1.28
CA PRO A 333 -5.67 -23.02 0.72
C PRO A 333 -6.45 -23.97 -0.21
N ALA A 334 -7.77 -24.12 -0.03
CA ALA A 334 -8.61 -24.92 -0.89
C ALA A 334 -8.69 -24.40 -2.34
N GLY A 335 -8.37 -23.11 -2.58
CA GLY A 335 -8.29 -22.52 -3.91
C GLY A 335 -6.98 -22.78 -4.66
N GLU A 336 -6.02 -23.49 -4.06
CA GLU A 336 -4.73 -23.76 -4.68
C GLU A 336 -4.86 -24.51 -6.01
N GLY A 337 -4.22 -23.98 -7.08
CA GLY A 337 -4.25 -24.55 -8.41
C GLY A 337 -5.55 -24.35 -9.19
N SER A 338 -6.56 -23.67 -8.64
CA SER A 338 -7.77 -23.33 -9.37
C SER A 338 -7.49 -22.20 -10.38
N PRO A 339 -7.98 -22.30 -11.63
CA PRO A 339 -7.89 -21.21 -12.60
C PRO A 339 -8.83 -20.03 -12.28
N ASP A 340 -9.86 -20.25 -11.50
CA ASP A 340 -10.77 -19.21 -10.97
C ASP A 340 -11.04 -19.53 -9.48
N PRO A 341 -10.10 -19.21 -8.60
CA PRO A 341 -10.26 -19.47 -7.17
C PRO A 341 -11.39 -18.61 -6.58
N VAL A 342 -12.05 -19.17 -5.57
CA VAL A 342 -13.13 -18.48 -4.84
C VAL A 342 -12.62 -17.49 -3.79
N ASP A 343 -11.32 -17.52 -3.51
CA ASP A 343 -10.64 -16.54 -2.65
C ASP A 343 -10.10 -15.35 -3.47
N LEU A 344 -9.49 -14.39 -2.79
CA LEU A 344 -9.01 -13.14 -3.36
C LEU A 344 -7.50 -13.15 -3.64
N ARG A 345 -6.87 -14.33 -3.77
CA ARG A 345 -5.47 -14.40 -4.25
C ARG A 345 -5.32 -13.75 -5.63
N GLY A 346 -4.12 -13.33 -5.99
CA GLY A 346 -3.78 -12.86 -7.33
C GLY A 346 -3.72 -13.98 -8.37
N GLY A 347 -3.09 -13.70 -9.48
CA GLY A 347 -2.83 -14.69 -10.53
C GLY A 347 -3.96 -14.78 -11.56
N ALA A 348 -4.50 -15.97 -11.77
CA ALA A 348 -5.42 -16.28 -12.86
C ALA A 348 -6.58 -15.29 -13.02
N ARG A 349 -6.89 -14.99 -14.28
CA ARG A 349 -8.00 -14.10 -14.63
C ARG A 349 -9.31 -14.84 -14.71
N ALA A 350 -10.36 -14.13 -14.28
CA ALA A 350 -11.75 -14.49 -14.54
C ALA A 350 -12.58 -13.21 -14.59
N PRO A 351 -13.73 -13.19 -15.29
CA PRO A 351 -14.54 -11.98 -15.46
C PRO A 351 -14.94 -11.29 -14.15
N ARG A 352 -15.09 -12.05 -13.06
CA ARG A 352 -15.46 -11.52 -11.73
C ARG A 352 -14.28 -10.94 -10.93
N ARG A 353 -13.04 -11.16 -11.38
CA ARG A 353 -11.83 -10.86 -10.60
C ARG A 353 -11.30 -9.46 -10.89
N PHE A 354 -12.07 -8.46 -10.48
CA PHE A 354 -11.71 -7.04 -10.48
C PHE A 354 -12.12 -6.40 -9.16
N ILE A 355 -11.61 -5.22 -8.86
CA ILE A 355 -11.92 -4.50 -7.62
C ILE A 355 -12.88 -3.34 -7.89
N GLY A 356 -14.01 -3.35 -7.18
CA GLY A 356 -14.88 -2.19 -7.04
C GLY A 356 -14.38 -1.32 -5.89
N TRP A 357 -13.70 -0.23 -6.19
CA TRP A 357 -12.97 0.55 -5.20
C TRP A 357 -13.84 1.21 -4.13
N GLN A 358 -15.15 1.41 -4.38
CA GLN A 358 -16.10 1.90 -3.38
C GLN A 358 -16.30 0.96 -2.18
N THR A 359 -15.85 -0.28 -2.26
CA THR A 359 -15.86 -1.20 -1.11
C THR A 359 -14.60 -1.06 -0.24
N PHE A 360 -13.58 -0.37 -0.74
CA PHE A 360 -12.28 -0.17 -0.10
C PHE A 360 -12.02 1.28 0.30
N PHE A 361 -12.44 2.26 -0.50
CA PHE A 361 -12.28 3.69 -0.21
C PHE A 361 -13.64 4.40 -0.23
N ASP A 362 -13.78 5.44 0.59
CA ASP A 362 -15.03 6.22 0.69
C ASP A 362 -15.09 7.32 -0.38
N PHE A 363 -15.78 7.03 -1.48
CA PHE A 363 -16.05 8.02 -2.54
C PHE A 363 -17.16 9.01 -2.16
N GLY A 364 -17.74 8.90 -0.96
CA GLY A 364 -18.80 9.79 -0.48
C GLY A 364 -20.20 9.46 -1.03
N GLY A 365 -21.20 10.18 -0.52
CA GLY A 365 -22.58 10.07 -0.98
C GLY A 365 -23.17 8.67 -0.81
N ALA A 366 -23.73 8.11 -1.88
CA ALA A 366 -24.34 6.77 -1.86
C ALA A 366 -23.31 5.64 -1.67
N TYR A 367 -22.05 5.86 -2.06
CA TYR A 367 -20.99 4.85 -1.99
C TYR A 367 -20.48 4.60 -0.57
N SER A 368 -20.66 5.55 0.37
CA SER A 368 -20.21 5.38 1.76
C SER A 368 -20.83 4.17 2.47
N ALA A 369 -22.00 3.69 2.03
CA ALA A 369 -22.62 2.49 2.57
C ALA A 369 -21.91 1.19 2.17
N ASP A 370 -21.13 1.21 1.10
CA ASP A 370 -20.44 0.04 0.56
C ASP A 370 -19.06 -0.17 1.19
N VAL A 371 -18.47 0.89 1.72
CA VAL A 371 -17.15 0.87 2.34
C VAL A 371 -17.09 -0.08 3.52
N ARG A 372 -15.98 -0.79 3.65
CA ARG A 372 -15.70 -1.64 4.81
C ARG A 372 -14.47 -1.12 5.56
N PRO A 373 -14.53 -1.09 6.90
CA PRO A 373 -13.38 -0.73 7.72
C PRO A 373 -12.31 -1.81 7.63
N ASN A 374 -11.05 -1.47 7.87
CA ASN A 374 -10.02 -2.46 8.14
C ASN A 374 -10.14 -3.05 9.57
N LYS A 375 -9.24 -3.96 9.94
CA LYS A 375 -9.09 -4.42 11.33
C LYS A 375 -8.17 -3.49 12.10
N ARG A 376 -8.18 -3.59 13.43
CA ARG A 376 -7.31 -2.81 14.31
C ARG A 376 -5.86 -3.26 14.23
N ILE A 377 -4.95 -2.36 14.53
CA ILE A 377 -3.53 -2.64 14.70
C ILE A 377 -3.35 -3.22 16.11
N ASP A 378 -3.43 -4.53 16.23
CA ASP A 378 -3.30 -5.23 17.51
C ASP A 378 -2.68 -6.63 17.34
N THR A 379 -2.55 -7.37 18.43
CA THR A 379 -1.95 -8.71 18.40
C THR A 379 -2.88 -9.78 17.85
N ILE A 380 -4.14 -9.45 17.54
CA ILE A 380 -5.15 -10.37 17.00
C ILE A 380 -5.20 -10.23 15.49
N VAL A 381 -4.85 -11.29 14.78
CA VAL A 381 -4.70 -11.29 13.33
C VAL A 381 -5.67 -12.28 12.71
N SER A 382 -6.26 -11.91 11.58
CA SER A 382 -7.24 -12.71 10.85
C SER A 382 -6.69 -14.10 10.49
N THR A 383 -7.47 -15.12 10.78
CA THR A 383 -7.11 -16.55 10.67
C THR A 383 -6.57 -16.98 9.31
N PRO A 384 -7.08 -16.48 8.14
CA PRO A 384 -6.50 -16.85 6.85
C PRO A 384 -5.01 -16.54 6.69
N LEU A 385 -4.46 -15.58 7.46
CA LEU A 385 -3.04 -15.23 7.39
C LEU A 385 -2.12 -16.23 8.10
N PHE A 386 -2.69 -17.21 8.80
CA PHE A 386 -1.94 -18.32 9.40
C PHE A 386 -1.81 -19.52 8.45
N HIS A 387 -2.44 -19.47 7.28
CA HIS A 387 -2.47 -20.52 6.26
C HIS A 387 -2.32 -19.92 4.86
N LEU A 388 -1.21 -19.23 4.60
CA LEU A 388 -0.96 -18.65 3.29
C LEU A 388 -0.81 -19.75 2.24
N PRO A 389 -1.40 -19.58 1.05
CA PRO A 389 -1.04 -20.40 -0.10
C PRO A 389 0.47 -20.29 -0.38
N LEU A 390 1.17 -21.42 -0.52
CA LEU A 390 2.62 -21.39 -0.72
C LEU A 390 3.02 -20.63 -1.99
N GLY A 391 2.16 -20.60 -3.01
CA GLY A 391 2.36 -19.82 -4.23
C GLY A 391 2.39 -18.30 -4.02
N THR A 392 1.85 -17.78 -2.92
CA THR A 392 1.93 -16.34 -2.55
C THR A 392 3.18 -16.02 -1.74
N ILE A 393 3.98 -17.02 -1.37
CA ILE A 393 5.24 -16.85 -0.67
C ILE A 393 6.36 -16.82 -1.69
N PHE A 394 7.13 -15.76 -1.75
CA PHE A 394 8.17 -15.51 -2.76
C PHE A 394 9.05 -16.74 -3.12
N ASN A 395 9.40 -17.59 -2.17
CA ASN A 395 10.20 -18.78 -2.43
C ASN A 395 9.46 -20.11 -2.14
N GLY A 396 8.14 -20.06 -1.88
CA GLY A 396 7.32 -21.23 -1.58
C GLY A 396 7.72 -21.99 -0.31
N MET A 397 8.57 -21.42 0.54
CA MET A 397 9.16 -22.11 1.69
C MET A 397 8.34 -21.86 2.97
N PRO A 398 8.08 -22.92 3.77
CA PRO A 398 7.42 -22.77 5.06
C PRO A 398 8.24 -21.91 6.04
N PRO A 399 7.61 -21.39 7.11
CA PRO A 399 6.22 -21.61 7.51
C PRO A 399 5.22 -20.85 6.64
N ASP A 400 3.98 -21.35 6.54
CA ASP A 400 2.86 -20.72 5.85
C ASP A 400 2.14 -19.69 6.73
N SER A 401 2.33 -19.71 8.05
CA SER A 401 1.86 -18.66 8.94
C SER A 401 2.64 -17.36 8.75
N LEU A 402 1.95 -16.30 8.35
CA LEU A 402 2.55 -14.97 8.20
C LEU A 402 3.08 -14.43 9.53
N MET A 403 2.42 -14.76 10.64
CA MET A 403 2.86 -14.34 11.98
C MET A 403 4.18 -15.01 12.38
N GLN A 404 4.32 -16.30 12.11
CA GLN A 404 5.60 -17.00 12.32
C GLN A 404 6.72 -16.36 11.49
N ARG A 405 6.44 -16.02 10.24
CA ARG A 405 7.42 -15.36 9.36
C ARG A 405 7.86 -14.01 9.90
N ASN A 406 6.91 -13.17 10.34
CA ASN A 406 7.22 -11.84 10.90
C ASN A 406 8.04 -11.94 12.20
N LEU A 407 7.68 -12.86 13.08
CA LEU A 407 8.41 -13.08 14.33
C LEU A 407 9.82 -13.61 14.10
N LEU A 408 9.99 -14.56 13.17
CA LEU A 408 11.31 -15.08 12.79
C LEU A 408 12.20 -14.03 12.15
N ARG A 409 11.63 -13.03 11.44
CA ARG A 409 12.40 -11.88 10.92
C ARG A 409 13.04 -11.06 12.02
N CYS A 410 12.42 -10.94 13.20
CA CYS A 410 13.06 -10.28 14.36
C CYS A 410 14.37 -10.97 14.74
N LEU A 411 14.44 -12.29 14.62
CA LEU A 411 15.64 -13.08 14.88
C LEU A 411 16.62 -13.01 13.70
N THR A 412 16.12 -13.05 12.47
CA THR A 412 16.95 -12.90 11.25
C THR A 412 17.78 -11.63 11.32
N TRP A 413 17.15 -10.52 11.63
CA TRP A 413 17.80 -9.20 11.73
C TRP A 413 18.46 -8.95 13.08
N GLN A 414 18.39 -9.88 14.04
CA GLN A 414 18.90 -9.69 15.39
C GLN A 414 18.44 -8.35 16.01
N LEU A 415 17.14 -8.09 15.94
CA LEU A 415 16.56 -6.82 16.40
C LEU A 415 16.64 -6.65 17.91
N PRO A 416 16.73 -5.43 18.41
CA PRO A 416 16.51 -5.12 19.82
C PRO A 416 15.07 -5.48 20.24
N SER A 417 14.85 -5.65 21.55
CA SER A 417 13.48 -5.73 22.07
C SER A 417 12.76 -4.39 21.97
N GLY A 418 11.42 -4.42 21.86
CA GLY A 418 10.63 -3.20 21.87
C GLY A 418 10.88 -2.34 23.11
N GLN A 419 11.09 -2.95 24.29
CA GLN A 419 11.42 -2.22 25.52
C GLN A 419 12.73 -1.45 25.42
N ARG A 420 13.78 -2.04 24.81
CA ARG A 420 15.06 -1.35 24.63
C ARG A 420 14.96 -0.18 23.65
N ILE A 421 14.20 -0.36 22.57
CA ILE A 421 13.95 0.73 21.62
C ILE A 421 13.16 1.85 22.31
N ALA A 422 12.11 1.52 23.06
CA ALA A 422 11.35 2.51 23.82
C ALA A 422 12.25 3.30 24.79
N GLN A 423 13.14 2.62 25.53
CA GLN A 423 14.10 3.25 26.43
C GLN A 423 15.08 4.17 25.69
N GLU A 424 15.61 3.74 24.55
CA GLU A 424 16.50 4.56 23.70
C GLU A 424 15.80 5.82 23.18
N MET A 425 14.50 5.71 22.87
CA MET A 425 13.66 6.84 22.47
C MET A 425 13.21 7.73 23.63
N GLY A 426 13.46 7.35 24.88
CA GLY A 426 12.93 8.05 26.06
C GLY A 426 11.41 7.89 26.22
N ILE A 427 10.82 6.84 25.61
CA ILE A 427 9.39 6.53 25.66
C ILE A 427 9.13 5.52 26.78
N PRO A 428 8.06 5.67 27.60
CA PRO A 428 7.66 4.67 28.58
C PRO A 428 7.38 3.32 27.91
N SER A 429 8.18 2.30 28.25
CA SER A 429 7.99 0.95 27.70
C SER A 429 6.77 0.25 28.28
N LEU A 430 6.25 -0.76 27.54
CA LEU A 430 5.25 -1.68 28.08
C LEU A 430 5.84 -2.42 29.30
N SER A 431 5.03 -2.55 30.34
CA SER A 431 5.37 -3.25 31.58
C SER A 431 5.27 -4.77 31.43
N ASN A 432 5.92 -5.51 32.32
CA ASN A 432 5.82 -6.95 32.36
C ASN A 432 4.37 -7.45 32.58
N ALA A 433 3.55 -6.69 33.30
CA ALA A 433 2.14 -7.01 33.50
C ALA A 433 1.33 -6.90 32.21
N GLU A 434 1.62 -5.92 31.37
CA GLU A 434 0.98 -5.73 30.05
C GLU A 434 1.40 -6.78 29.03
N LEU A 435 2.46 -7.53 29.29
CA LEU A 435 3.04 -8.56 28.41
C LEU A 435 2.97 -9.96 29.04
N ALA A 436 2.20 -10.12 30.12
CA ALA A 436 2.15 -11.36 30.91
C ALA A 436 1.70 -12.59 30.12
N GLU A 437 0.92 -12.40 29.06
CA GLU A 437 0.47 -13.49 28.16
C GLU A 437 1.61 -14.19 27.42
N LEU A 438 2.79 -13.58 27.35
CA LEU A 438 3.99 -14.19 26.78
C LEU A 438 4.71 -15.15 27.73
N GLN A 439 4.39 -15.09 29.04
CA GLN A 439 5.04 -15.90 30.07
C GLN A 439 5.00 -17.42 29.80
N PRO A 440 3.85 -18.00 29.37
CA PRO A 440 3.76 -19.44 29.10
C PRO A 440 4.56 -19.86 27.84
N ILE A 441 4.77 -18.95 26.88
CA ILE A 441 5.51 -19.24 25.65
C ILE A 441 7.01 -19.19 25.93
N ARG A 442 7.47 -18.07 26.50
CA ARG A 442 8.85 -17.88 26.94
C ARG A 442 8.94 -16.73 27.93
N SER A 443 9.34 -17.00 29.16
CA SER A 443 9.40 -16.00 30.24
C SER A 443 10.26 -14.78 29.89
N SER A 444 11.35 -14.97 29.15
CA SER A 444 12.20 -13.85 28.73
C SER A 444 11.53 -12.89 27.73
N PHE A 445 10.49 -13.30 27.01
CA PHE A 445 9.77 -12.43 26.08
C PHE A 445 8.94 -11.37 26.80
N VAL A 446 8.61 -11.56 28.07
CA VAL A 446 7.92 -10.56 28.91
C VAL A 446 8.79 -9.30 29.11
N SER A 447 10.10 -9.47 29.31
CA SER A 447 11.05 -8.36 29.53
C SER A 447 11.90 -7.99 28.33
N ALA A 448 11.90 -8.84 27.30
CA ALA A 448 12.64 -8.64 26.05
C ALA A 448 11.76 -9.13 24.88
N THR A 449 10.70 -8.38 24.60
CA THR A 449 9.67 -8.73 23.62
C THR A 449 10.18 -8.57 22.19
N PRO A 450 9.96 -9.55 21.27
CA PRO A 450 10.23 -9.37 19.86
C PRO A 450 9.53 -8.12 19.31
N LEU A 451 10.25 -7.30 18.54
CA LEU A 451 9.78 -5.98 18.09
C LEU A 451 8.41 -6.04 17.40
N PHE A 452 8.19 -7.02 16.53
CA PHE A 452 6.90 -7.16 15.83
C PHE A 452 5.72 -7.29 16.81
N TYR A 453 5.82 -8.19 17.79
CA TYR A 453 4.77 -8.36 18.80
C TYR A 453 4.60 -7.12 19.67
N TYR A 454 5.72 -6.49 20.05
CA TYR A 454 5.73 -5.29 20.88
C TYR A 454 4.95 -4.14 20.23
N ILE A 455 5.21 -3.86 18.94
CA ILE A 455 4.55 -2.78 18.19
C ILE A 455 3.02 -2.98 18.14
N LEU A 456 2.57 -4.21 17.88
CA LEU A 456 1.16 -4.53 17.84
C LEU A 456 0.50 -4.38 19.23
N LYS A 457 1.18 -4.88 20.28
CA LYS A 457 0.70 -4.76 21.65
C LYS A 457 0.67 -3.31 22.13
N GLU A 458 1.67 -2.52 21.75
CA GLU A 458 1.72 -1.10 22.08
C GLU A 458 0.57 -0.34 21.41
N ALA A 459 0.30 -0.57 20.11
CA ALA A 459 -0.82 0.01 19.39
C ALA A 459 -2.15 -0.34 20.07
N GLN A 460 -2.35 -1.62 20.43
CA GLN A 460 -3.52 -2.09 21.15
C GLN A 460 -3.77 -1.35 22.46
N LEU A 461 -2.71 -1.15 23.25
CA LEU A 461 -2.82 -0.62 24.61
C LEU A 461 -2.79 0.92 24.70
N ARG A 462 -2.11 1.59 23.77
CA ARG A 462 -1.90 3.04 23.78
C ARG A 462 -2.86 3.80 22.86
N GLU A 463 -3.26 3.18 21.75
CA GLU A 463 -4.08 3.80 20.71
C GLU A 463 -5.38 3.00 20.43
N ASP A 464 -5.76 2.06 21.29
CA ASP A 464 -6.89 1.13 21.07
C ASP A 464 -6.85 0.44 19.70
N GLY A 465 -5.64 0.28 19.13
CA GLY A 465 -5.41 -0.30 17.81
C GLY A 465 -5.89 0.56 16.63
N LEU A 466 -6.24 1.82 16.85
CA LEU A 466 -6.66 2.73 15.77
C LEU A 466 -5.46 3.23 14.97
N ARG A 467 -4.31 3.37 15.62
CA ARG A 467 -3.02 3.79 15.05
C ARG A 467 -1.89 3.08 15.75
N LEU A 468 -0.68 3.25 15.23
CA LEU A 468 0.54 2.79 15.89
C LEU A 468 0.75 3.51 17.23
N GLY A 469 1.25 2.77 18.21
CA GLY A 469 1.72 3.33 19.47
C GLY A 469 3.01 4.15 19.33
N PRO A 470 3.47 4.81 20.41
CA PRO A 470 4.54 5.80 20.34
C PRO A 470 5.84 5.31 19.69
N VAL A 471 6.29 4.09 19.97
CA VAL A 471 7.52 3.52 19.37
C VAL A 471 7.33 3.24 17.89
N GLY A 472 6.23 2.55 17.55
CA GLY A 472 5.92 2.22 16.16
C GLY A 472 5.71 3.45 15.31
N ALA A 473 4.94 4.41 15.82
CA ALA A 473 4.67 5.68 15.15
C ALA A 473 5.96 6.45 14.85
N ARG A 474 6.89 6.56 15.83
CA ARG A 474 8.17 7.26 15.64
C ARG A 474 9.03 6.60 14.57
N ILE A 475 9.16 5.27 14.60
CA ILE A 475 9.95 4.53 13.59
C ILE A 475 9.40 4.78 12.19
N VAL A 476 8.08 4.60 12.00
CA VAL A 476 7.46 4.74 10.69
C VAL A 476 7.55 6.18 10.18
N THR A 477 7.20 7.15 11.00
CA THR A 477 7.20 8.56 10.60
C THR A 477 8.58 9.07 10.21
N GLU A 478 9.61 8.77 11.02
CA GLU A 478 10.96 9.25 10.72
C GLU A 478 11.54 8.64 9.45
N VAL A 479 11.23 7.37 9.17
CA VAL A 479 11.67 6.73 7.94
C VAL A 479 10.92 7.30 6.74
N PHE A 480 9.60 7.41 6.78
CA PHE A 480 8.80 7.92 5.67
C PHE A 480 9.19 9.36 5.31
N ILE A 481 9.15 10.26 6.28
CA ILE A 481 9.53 11.66 6.05
C ILE A 481 11.01 11.75 5.64
N GLY A 482 11.85 10.91 6.24
CA GLY A 482 13.26 10.85 5.90
C GLY A 482 13.54 10.44 4.47
N LEU A 483 12.85 9.44 3.96
CA LEU A 483 12.98 8.99 2.57
C LEU A 483 12.51 10.06 1.60
N LEU A 484 11.37 10.72 1.87
CA LEU A 484 10.89 11.86 1.07
C LEU A 484 11.89 13.03 1.04
N GLN A 485 12.54 13.34 2.19
CA GLN A 485 13.52 14.42 2.30
C GLN A 485 14.87 14.08 1.67
N LEU A 486 15.22 12.80 1.56
CA LEU A 486 16.50 12.33 1.03
C LEU A 486 16.42 12.02 -0.47
N ASP A 487 15.23 11.83 -1.01
CA ASP A 487 15.01 11.67 -2.43
C ASP A 487 15.18 13.02 -3.16
N PRO A 488 16.19 13.15 -4.05
CA PRO A 488 16.43 14.39 -4.78
C PRO A 488 15.32 14.74 -5.78
N ASP A 489 14.47 13.77 -6.16
CA ASP A 489 13.42 13.93 -7.16
C ASP A 489 12.02 14.07 -6.54
N SER A 490 11.87 13.85 -5.22
CA SER A 490 10.59 13.99 -4.52
C SER A 490 10.07 15.44 -4.55
N TYR A 491 8.74 15.61 -4.49
CA TYR A 491 8.18 16.97 -4.41
C TYR A 491 8.63 17.70 -3.14
N VAL A 492 8.86 16.97 -2.05
CA VAL A 492 9.33 17.54 -0.77
C VAL A 492 10.70 18.19 -0.93
N SER A 493 11.60 17.59 -1.72
CA SER A 493 12.95 18.08 -1.97
C SER A 493 12.99 19.12 -3.08
N VAL A 494 12.28 18.88 -4.19
CA VAL A 494 12.32 19.74 -5.39
C VAL A 494 11.49 21.00 -5.21
N GLN A 495 10.28 20.87 -4.64
CA GLN A 495 9.33 21.98 -4.47
C GLN A 495 8.50 21.79 -3.21
N PRO A 496 9.03 22.09 -2.00
CA PRO A 496 8.36 21.84 -0.72
C PRO A 496 6.97 22.46 -0.56
N GLY A 497 6.65 23.49 -1.34
CA GLY A 497 5.34 24.13 -1.37
C GLY A 497 4.42 23.64 -2.49
N TRP A 498 4.77 22.55 -3.20
CA TRP A 498 3.93 22.00 -4.25
C TRP A 498 2.60 21.47 -3.69
N LEU A 499 1.55 21.68 -4.47
CA LEU A 499 0.21 21.15 -4.21
C LEU A 499 -0.21 20.28 -5.40
N PRO A 500 -1.02 19.23 -5.18
CA PRO A 500 -1.63 18.47 -6.25
C PRO A 500 -2.28 19.34 -7.31
N THR A 501 -2.07 18.98 -8.56
CA THR A 501 -2.49 19.78 -9.72
C THR A 501 -3.65 19.16 -10.49
N LEU A 502 -4.03 17.93 -10.13
CA LEU A 502 -5.17 17.25 -10.72
C LEU A 502 -6.47 17.57 -9.97
N PRO A 503 -7.63 17.38 -10.61
CA PRO A 503 -8.92 17.60 -9.99
C PRO A 503 -9.11 16.77 -8.71
N THR A 504 -9.77 17.36 -7.71
CA THR A 504 -10.09 16.73 -6.44
C THR A 504 -11.61 16.65 -6.26
N HIS A 505 -12.06 15.72 -5.41
CA HIS A 505 -13.48 15.51 -5.11
C HIS A 505 -14.20 16.75 -4.54
N ASP A 506 -13.49 17.66 -3.89
CA ASP A 506 -14.05 18.88 -3.28
C ASP A 506 -13.54 20.19 -3.91
N GLY A 507 -12.67 20.09 -4.93
CA GLY A 507 -12.08 21.24 -5.63
C GLY A 507 -10.91 21.92 -4.90
N SER A 508 -10.46 21.39 -3.75
CA SER A 508 -9.30 21.90 -3.02
C SER A 508 -8.04 21.06 -3.31
N PRO A 509 -6.97 21.64 -3.86
CA PRO A 509 -5.73 20.87 -4.13
C PRO A 509 -5.18 20.12 -2.90
N GLN A 510 -5.32 20.69 -1.70
CA GLN A 510 -4.85 20.08 -0.46
C GLN A 510 -5.63 18.82 -0.05
N SER A 511 -6.81 18.60 -0.61
CA SER A 511 -7.65 17.44 -0.32
C SER A 511 -7.42 16.25 -1.25
N PHE A 512 -6.43 16.31 -2.16
CA PHE A 512 -6.14 15.19 -3.06
C PHE A 512 -5.84 13.91 -2.29
N ARG A 513 -6.60 12.85 -2.60
CA ARG A 513 -6.58 11.55 -1.92
C ARG A 513 -6.59 10.39 -2.91
N MET A 514 -6.54 9.19 -2.38
CA MET A 514 -6.60 7.97 -3.18
C MET A 514 -7.87 7.86 -4.04
N ILE A 515 -9.01 8.38 -3.58
CA ILE A 515 -10.24 8.44 -4.38
C ILE A 515 -10.10 9.33 -5.62
N ASP A 516 -9.37 10.44 -5.52
CA ASP A 516 -9.10 11.35 -6.64
C ASP A 516 -8.11 10.69 -7.62
N PHE A 517 -7.11 9.99 -7.08
CA PHE A 517 -6.17 9.18 -7.87
C PHE A 517 -6.91 8.12 -8.69
N LEU A 518 -7.78 7.34 -8.05
CA LEU A 518 -8.57 6.28 -8.70
C LEU A 518 -9.57 6.86 -9.72
N THR A 519 -10.13 8.03 -9.44
CA THR A 519 -11.01 8.75 -10.38
C THR A 519 -10.25 9.20 -11.62
N PHE A 520 -9.06 9.79 -11.45
CA PHE A 520 -8.22 10.18 -12.58
C PHE A 520 -7.72 8.96 -13.38
N ALA A 521 -7.46 7.84 -12.72
CA ALA A 521 -7.14 6.57 -13.37
C ALA A 521 -8.33 5.95 -14.14
N GLY A 522 -9.55 6.46 -13.97
CA GLY A 522 -10.75 5.94 -14.63
C GLY A 522 -11.26 4.61 -14.05
N VAL A 523 -11.00 4.36 -12.77
CA VAL A 523 -11.42 3.15 -12.06
C VAL A 523 -12.35 3.42 -10.89
N ASP A 524 -12.96 4.60 -10.86
CA ASP A 524 -13.97 5.00 -9.89
C ASP A 524 -15.30 4.24 -10.08
N PRO A 525 -16.22 4.25 -9.10
CA PRO A 525 -17.49 3.52 -9.19
C PRO A 525 -18.31 3.87 -10.43
N THR A 526 -18.33 5.15 -10.83
CA THR A 526 -19.11 5.61 -11.99
C THR A 526 -18.60 5.01 -13.29
N SER A 527 -17.29 4.94 -13.48
CA SER A 527 -16.66 4.37 -14.67
C SER A 527 -16.90 2.86 -14.81
N ARG A 528 -17.15 2.18 -13.69
CA ARG A 528 -17.41 0.73 -13.64
C ARG A 528 -18.88 0.36 -13.68
N GLY A 529 -19.81 1.32 -13.62
CA GLY A 529 -21.24 1.04 -13.53
C GLY A 529 -21.63 0.29 -12.26
N GLN A 530 -20.96 0.58 -11.19
CA GLN A 530 -21.13 -0.08 -9.88
C GLN A 530 -22.00 0.77 -8.94
#